data_9a09a53c0af7bda532dd735fa3ae75de
#
_entry.id   9a09a53c0af7bda532dd735fa3ae75de
#
_cell.length_a   1.000
_cell.length_b   1.000
_cell.length_c   1.000
_cell.angle_alpha   90.00
_cell.angle_beta   90.00
_cell.angle_gamma   90.00
#
_symmetry.space_group_name_H-M   'P 1'
#
loop_
_entity.id
_entity.type
_entity.pdbx_description
1 polymer ?
#
loop_
_entity_poly.entity_id
_entity_poly.type
_entity_poly.pdbx_seq_one_letter_code
_entity_poly.pdbx_strand_id
1 'polypeptide(L)'
;YQPTKLKHKILIESDAFPSDRYAVETQLKFHGFDPSDSLIEWSPRQGETLLNIEDLESILESQGEEIALLLIGGVNYYTGQYLDLKKISQLGHKKGCKVGIDLAHGVGNIQPNLHESGVDFAAWCTYKYMNSGPGSLGGIFVHERYANDQTLKRFAGWWSQNKATRFDMRQPLDITPGAEGWQLSNPPILSMAAIKASLELFNEVGMNALIKKSRLLTGYLEYLILELNNKNISIITPRDPEQRGCQL
;
A
#
# COMPACT_ATOMS: atom_id res chain seq x y z
N TYR A 1 11.01 4.03 -7.60
CA TYR A 1 11.67 5.23 -7.12
C TYR A 1 12.86 5.58 -8.01
N GLN A 2 12.82 6.75 -8.61
CA GLN A 2 13.87 7.25 -9.52
C GLN A 2 14.21 8.68 -9.13
N PRO A 3 15.07 8.87 -8.12
CA PRO A 3 15.39 10.19 -7.60
C PRO A 3 16.29 11.00 -8.54
N THR A 4 16.19 12.31 -8.40
CA THR A 4 17.15 13.30 -8.96
C THR A 4 17.78 14.08 -7.80
N LYS A 5 18.78 14.90 -8.09
CA LYS A 5 19.38 15.75 -7.05
C LYS A 5 18.39 16.73 -6.40
N LEU A 6 17.37 17.17 -7.15
CA LEU A 6 16.37 18.13 -6.67
C LEU A 6 15.11 17.45 -6.13
N LYS A 7 14.77 16.27 -6.65
CA LYS A 7 13.53 15.54 -6.33
C LYS A 7 13.89 14.12 -5.90
N HIS A 8 14.13 13.93 -4.60
CA HIS A 8 14.64 12.66 -4.06
C HIS A 8 14.01 12.26 -2.73
N LYS A 9 13.29 13.18 -2.07
CA LYS A 9 12.70 12.87 -0.76
C LYS A 9 11.59 11.82 -0.89
N ILE A 10 11.43 11.04 0.16
CA ILE A 10 10.32 10.07 0.32
C ILE A 10 9.48 10.52 1.50
N LEU A 11 8.17 10.56 1.32
CA LEU A 11 7.21 10.83 2.39
C LEU A 11 6.52 9.53 2.80
N ILE A 12 6.50 9.27 4.11
CA ILE A 12 5.75 8.18 4.76
C ILE A 12 4.90 8.74 5.90
N GLU A 13 3.94 7.97 6.42
CA GLU A 13 3.33 8.31 7.69
C GLU A 13 4.33 8.11 8.84
N SER A 14 4.24 8.95 9.88
CA SER A 14 4.97 8.69 11.13
C SER A 14 4.48 7.37 11.74
N ASP A 15 5.36 6.69 12.45
CA ASP A 15 5.05 5.37 13.00
C ASP A 15 4.56 4.34 11.93
N ALA A 16 5.00 4.52 10.66
CA ALA A 16 4.82 3.52 9.62
C ALA A 16 5.32 2.16 10.10
N PHE A 17 4.72 1.08 9.58
CA PHE A 17 5.20 -0.26 9.94
C PHE A 17 6.72 -0.36 9.72
N PRO A 18 7.50 -0.92 10.66
CA PRO A 18 8.97 -0.87 10.59
C PRO A 18 9.57 -1.36 9.28
N SER A 19 8.93 -2.35 8.62
CA SER A 19 9.40 -2.85 7.33
C SER A 19 9.38 -1.78 6.24
N ASP A 20 8.33 -0.93 6.22
CA ASP A 20 8.21 0.14 5.22
C ASP A 20 9.26 1.23 5.47
N ARG A 21 9.42 1.61 6.75
CA ARG A 21 10.47 2.55 7.14
C ARG A 21 11.85 2.06 6.74
N TYR A 22 12.19 0.80 7.05
CA TYR A 22 13.49 0.23 6.68
C TYR A 22 13.67 0.16 5.17
N ALA A 23 12.61 -0.17 4.43
CA ALA A 23 12.67 -0.21 2.97
C ALA A 23 12.97 1.17 2.37
N VAL A 24 12.29 2.24 2.82
CA VAL A 24 12.51 3.59 2.28
C VAL A 24 13.86 4.18 2.72
N GLU A 25 14.28 3.96 3.97
CA GLU A 25 15.59 4.39 4.45
C GLU A 25 16.74 3.73 3.67
N THR A 26 16.62 2.44 3.40
CA THR A 26 17.63 1.72 2.62
C THR A 26 17.61 2.10 1.15
N GLN A 27 16.45 2.41 0.57
CA GLN A 27 16.35 2.97 -0.79
C GLN A 27 17.02 4.35 -0.89
N LEU A 28 16.80 5.24 0.07
CA LEU A 28 17.50 6.52 0.11
C LEU A 28 19.02 6.32 0.13
N LYS A 29 19.51 5.49 1.05
CA LYS A 29 20.96 5.16 1.15
C LYS A 29 21.51 4.54 -0.13
N PHE A 30 20.77 3.62 -0.76
CA PHE A 30 21.17 2.96 -2.01
C PHE A 30 21.37 3.98 -3.15
N HIS A 31 20.57 5.05 -3.15
CA HIS A 31 20.67 6.14 -4.12
C HIS A 31 21.62 7.27 -3.67
N GLY A 32 22.31 7.14 -2.55
CA GLY A 32 23.30 8.11 -2.06
C GLY A 32 22.71 9.30 -1.30
N PHE A 33 21.49 9.18 -0.78
CA PHE A 33 20.83 10.21 0.03
C PHE A 33 20.82 9.82 1.51
N ASP A 34 20.98 10.82 2.40
CA ASP A 34 20.86 10.63 3.83
C ASP A 34 19.37 10.61 4.23
N PRO A 35 18.88 9.54 4.90
CA PRO A 35 17.51 9.51 5.40
C PRO A 35 17.16 10.64 6.36
N SER A 36 18.12 11.16 7.14
CA SER A 36 17.86 12.28 8.06
C SER A 36 17.41 13.56 7.36
N ASP A 37 17.84 13.75 6.12
CA ASP A 37 17.50 14.93 5.31
C ASP A 37 16.41 14.64 4.27
N SER A 38 16.22 13.38 3.94
CA SER A 38 15.45 12.95 2.76
C SER A 38 14.18 12.17 3.07
N LEU A 39 13.99 11.72 4.32
CA LEU A 39 12.76 11.09 4.77
C LEU A 39 11.86 12.14 5.45
N ILE A 40 10.64 12.28 4.93
CA ILE A 40 9.63 13.17 5.47
C ILE A 40 8.55 12.33 6.14
N GLU A 41 8.16 12.70 7.35
CA GLU A 41 7.10 12.02 8.10
C GLU A 41 5.84 12.88 8.16
N TRP A 42 4.72 12.30 7.73
CA TRP A 42 3.39 12.85 7.94
C TRP A 42 2.85 12.34 9.26
N SER A 43 2.69 13.24 10.23
CA SER A 43 2.35 12.89 11.62
C SER A 43 0.96 13.36 12.01
N PRO A 44 0.29 12.69 12.97
CA PRO A 44 -0.87 13.24 13.64
C PRO A 44 -0.53 14.56 14.33
N ARG A 45 -1.53 15.42 14.49
CA ARG A 45 -1.40 16.67 15.25
C ARG A 45 -1.17 16.37 16.74
N GLN A 46 -0.57 17.33 17.46
CA GLN A 46 -0.32 17.15 18.88
C GLN A 46 -1.60 16.81 19.65
N GLY A 47 -1.58 15.66 20.34
CA GLY A 47 -2.72 15.14 21.09
C GLY A 47 -3.75 14.35 20.26
N GLU A 48 -3.54 14.22 18.97
CA GLU A 48 -4.33 13.38 18.08
C GLU A 48 -3.63 12.06 17.77
N THR A 49 -4.38 11.07 17.30
CA THR A 49 -3.86 9.74 16.89
C THR A 49 -4.07 9.49 15.40
N LEU A 50 -4.91 10.29 14.75
CA LEU A 50 -5.28 10.12 13.35
C LEU A 50 -4.55 11.12 12.46
N LEU A 51 -4.23 10.69 11.26
CA LEU A 51 -3.65 11.54 10.24
C LEU A 51 -4.73 12.42 9.59
N ASN A 52 -4.40 13.69 9.38
CA ASN A 52 -5.27 14.65 8.74
C ASN A 52 -4.77 14.99 7.34
N ILE A 53 -5.65 14.90 6.36
CA ILE A 53 -5.30 15.11 4.94
C ILE A 53 -4.82 16.53 4.64
N GLU A 54 -5.30 17.53 5.41
CA GLU A 54 -4.89 18.92 5.30
C GLU A 54 -3.42 19.11 5.66
N ASP A 55 -2.90 18.30 6.58
CA ASP A 55 -1.48 18.35 6.96
C ASP A 55 -0.59 17.77 5.84
N LEU A 56 -1.05 16.70 5.18
CA LEU A 56 -0.38 16.21 3.96
C LEU A 56 -0.39 17.28 2.85
N GLU A 57 -1.50 17.97 2.64
CA GLU A 57 -1.62 19.05 1.66
C GLU A 57 -0.60 20.16 1.97
N SER A 58 -0.50 20.58 3.23
CA SER A 58 0.48 21.60 3.70
C SER A 58 1.94 21.15 3.48
N ILE A 59 2.26 19.88 3.77
CA ILE A 59 3.60 19.32 3.51
C ILE A 59 3.90 19.36 2.01
N LEU A 60 2.95 18.95 1.17
CA LEU A 60 3.12 18.93 -0.28
C LEU A 60 3.18 20.34 -0.88
N GLU A 61 2.47 21.30 -0.31
CA GLU A 61 2.61 22.71 -0.72
C GLU A 61 3.99 23.27 -0.45
N SER A 62 4.57 22.96 0.70
CA SER A 62 5.87 23.50 1.12
C SER A 62 7.06 22.75 0.53
N GLN A 63 7.01 21.42 0.39
CA GLN A 63 8.15 20.57 0.04
C GLN A 63 7.89 19.64 -1.16
N GLY A 64 6.70 19.65 -1.76
CA GLY A 64 6.29 18.67 -2.77
C GLY A 64 7.20 18.60 -4.00
N GLU A 65 7.85 19.72 -4.34
CA GLU A 65 8.80 19.75 -5.48
C GLU A 65 10.06 18.90 -5.23
N GLU A 66 10.40 18.61 -3.96
CA GLU A 66 11.54 17.79 -3.58
C GLU A 66 11.15 16.32 -3.35
N ILE A 67 9.84 16.02 -3.18
CA ILE A 67 9.34 14.68 -2.89
C ILE A 67 9.17 13.89 -4.19
N ALA A 68 9.92 12.79 -4.32
CA ALA A 68 9.82 11.88 -5.46
C ALA A 68 8.76 10.80 -5.27
N LEU A 69 8.52 10.37 -4.02
CA LEU A 69 7.63 9.27 -3.68
C LEU A 69 6.87 9.55 -2.39
N LEU A 70 5.56 9.29 -2.41
CA LEU A 70 4.75 9.02 -1.24
C LEU A 70 4.61 7.50 -1.11
N LEU A 71 4.97 6.91 0.03
CA LEU A 71 4.70 5.51 0.35
C LEU A 71 3.89 5.46 1.64
N ILE A 72 2.60 5.15 1.53
CA ILE A 72 1.62 5.33 2.60
C ILE A 72 0.87 4.01 2.82
N GLY A 73 0.58 3.68 4.07
CA GLY A 73 -0.33 2.59 4.41
C GLY A 73 -1.76 2.91 4.00
N GLY A 74 -2.42 2.04 3.23
CA GLY A 74 -3.82 2.24 2.84
C GLY A 74 -4.77 2.13 4.01
N VAL A 75 -4.48 1.22 4.94
CA VAL A 75 -5.08 1.14 6.28
C VAL A 75 -3.94 1.13 7.28
N ASN A 76 -3.89 2.10 8.16
CA ASN A 76 -2.85 2.18 9.19
C ASN A 76 -2.95 0.97 10.13
N TYR A 77 -1.85 0.26 10.33
CA TYR A 77 -1.83 -0.99 11.08
C TYR A 77 -2.13 -0.83 12.57
N TYR A 78 -1.85 0.36 13.13
CA TYR A 78 -2.02 0.66 14.55
C TYR A 78 -3.39 1.25 14.86
N THR A 79 -3.79 2.30 14.14
CA THR A 79 -5.05 3.00 14.38
C THR A 79 -6.24 2.39 13.62
N GLY A 80 -6.01 1.56 12.61
CA GLY A 80 -7.06 1.08 11.72
C GLY A 80 -7.63 2.14 10.76
N GLN A 81 -7.06 3.34 10.75
CA GLN A 81 -7.52 4.43 9.87
C GLN A 81 -7.35 4.05 8.40
N TYR A 82 -8.44 4.11 7.65
CA TYR A 82 -8.45 4.01 6.19
C TYR A 82 -8.30 5.41 5.59
N LEU A 83 -7.29 5.59 4.76
CA LEU A 83 -6.96 6.87 4.15
C LEU A 83 -7.61 7.01 2.77
N ASP A 84 -7.99 8.24 2.41
CA ASP A 84 -8.52 8.54 1.06
C ASP A 84 -7.40 8.47 0.00
N LEU A 85 -7.22 7.29 -0.58
CA LEU A 85 -6.19 7.00 -1.58
C LEU A 85 -6.32 7.88 -2.83
N LYS A 86 -7.56 8.23 -3.21
CA LYS A 86 -7.81 9.10 -4.37
C LYS A 86 -7.32 10.53 -4.10
N LYS A 87 -7.65 11.07 -2.95
CA LYS A 87 -7.20 12.43 -2.56
C LYS A 87 -5.68 12.47 -2.43
N ILE A 88 -5.07 11.46 -1.77
CA ILE A 88 -3.60 11.34 -1.64
C ILE A 88 -2.92 11.29 -3.01
N SER A 89 -3.44 10.45 -3.93
CA SER A 89 -2.89 10.35 -5.28
C SER A 89 -2.98 11.66 -6.04
N GLN A 90 -4.13 12.35 -5.97
CA GLN A 90 -4.31 13.64 -6.61
C GLN A 90 -3.33 14.71 -6.09
N LEU A 91 -3.16 14.78 -4.77
CA LEU A 91 -2.23 15.72 -4.13
C LEU A 91 -0.78 15.42 -4.53
N GLY A 92 -0.36 14.15 -4.44
CA GLY A 92 0.99 13.73 -4.84
C GLY A 92 1.27 14.00 -6.32
N HIS A 93 0.35 13.61 -7.21
CA HIS A 93 0.52 13.81 -8.66
C HIS A 93 0.56 15.29 -9.06
N LYS A 94 -0.20 16.17 -8.39
CA LYS A 94 -0.14 17.62 -8.61
C LYS A 94 1.27 18.18 -8.42
N LYS A 95 2.07 17.51 -7.58
CA LYS A 95 3.48 17.84 -7.32
C LYS A 95 4.47 16.96 -8.09
N GLY A 96 3.98 16.10 -8.99
CA GLY A 96 4.81 15.18 -9.76
C GLY A 96 5.45 14.06 -8.93
N CYS A 97 4.89 13.75 -7.75
CA CYS A 97 5.32 12.62 -6.94
C CYS A 97 4.75 11.31 -7.50
N LYS A 98 5.45 10.21 -7.30
CA LYS A 98 4.85 8.87 -7.39
C LYS A 98 4.12 8.55 -6.10
N VAL A 99 3.05 7.75 -6.21
CA VAL A 99 2.24 7.33 -5.05
C VAL A 99 2.19 5.81 -4.98
N GLY A 100 2.83 5.25 -3.97
CA GLY A 100 2.81 3.85 -3.61
C GLY A 100 1.98 3.61 -2.35
N ILE A 101 1.27 2.49 -2.30
CA ILE A 101 0.44 2.14 -1.16
C ILE A 101 0.83 0.77 -0.61
N ASP A 102 1.12 0.71 0.70
CA ASP A 102 1.12 -0.56 1.42
C ASP A 102 -0.31 -0.96 1.75
N LEU A 103 -0.74 -2.09 1.21
CA LEU A 103 -2.07 -2.67 1.43
C LEU A 103 -2.03 -3.93 2.30
N ALA A 104 -0.98 -4.13 3.09
CA ALA A 104 -0.89 -5.28 3.97
C ALA A 104 -2.09 -5.40 4.91
N HIS A 105 -2.66 -4.28 5.37
CA HIS A 105 -3.91 -4.22 6.13
C HIS A 105 -5.13 -3.86 5.28
N GLY A 106 -4.96 -3.64 3.97
CA GLY A 106 -6.03 -3.20 3.07
C GLY A 106 -6.69 -4.33 2.30
N VAL A 107 -5.92 -5.17 1.61
CA VAL A 107 -6.47 -6.22 0.76
C VAL A 107 -7.20 -7.29 1.59
N GLY A 108 -8.44 -7.57 1.21
CA GLY A 108 -9.34 -8.46 1.97
C GLY A 108 -10.07 -7.77 3.13
N ASN A 109 -9.76 -6.51 3.43
CA ASN A 109 -10.35 -5.71 4.50
C ASN A 109 -11.20 -4.55 3.97
N ILE A 110 -10.68 -3.82 3.00
CA ILE A 110 -11.34 -2.68 2.36
C ILE A 110 -11.40 -2.87 0.85
N GLN A 111 -12.12 -1.97 0.16
CA GLN A 111 -12.14 -1.90 -1.30
C GLN A 111 -11.35 -0.67 -1.78
N PRO A 112 -10.05 -0.79 -2.08
CA PRO A 112 -9.19 0.36 -2.31
C PRO A 112 -9.37 1.04 -3.67
N ASN A 113 -10.03 0.40 -4.64
CA ASN A 113 -10.27 0.92 -6.00
C ASN A 113 -9.00 1.56 -6.61
N LEU A 114 -7.89 0.81 -6.61
CA LEU A 114 -6.55 1.32 -6.91
C LEU A 114 -6.43 2.03 -8.27
N HIS A 115 -7.09 1.50 -9.30
CA HIS A 115 -7.08 2.09 -10.62
C HIS A 115 -7.77 3.46 -10.62
N GLU A 116 -8.99 3.53 -10.12
CA GLU A 116 -9.80 4.76 -10.06
C GLU A 116 -9.24 5.79 -9.08
N SER A 117 -8.53 5.32 -8.05
CA SER A 117 -7.80 6.18 -7.11
C SER A 117 -6.54 6.79 -7.72
N GLY A 118 -6.08 6.26 -8.84
CA GLY A 118 -4.90 6.75 -9.55
C GLY A 118 -3.57 6.39 -8.89
N VAL A 119 -3.54 5.46 -7.95
CA VAL A 119 -2.32 4.96 -7.30
C VAL A 119 -1.34 4.42 -8.35
N ASP A 120 -0.06 4.75 -8.24
CA ASP A 120 0.94 4.31 -9.21
C ASP A 120 1.30 2.83 -9.03
N PHE A 121 1.49 2.40 -7.78
CA PHE A 121 1.72 1.00 -7.43
C PHE A 121 1.23 0.71 -6.02
N ALA A 122 0.99 -0.56 -5.73
CA ALA A 122 0.72 -1.04 -4.38
C ALA A 122 1.36 -2.41 -4.16
N ALA A 123 1.61 -2.73 -2.89
CA ALA A 123 2.10 -4.05 -2.48
C ALA A 123 1.37 -4.52 -1.22
N TRP A 124 1.24 -5.83 -1.06
CA TRP A 124 0.60 -6.42 0.12
C TRP A 124 1.07 -7.84 0.38
N CYS A 125 0.92 -8.29 1.61
CA CYS A 125 0.99 -9.70 1.97
C CYS A 125 -0.41 -10.33 1.88
N THR A 126 -0.47 -11.65 1.67
CA THR A 126 -1.75 -12.37 1.56
C THR A 126 -2.11 -13.17 2.80
N TYR A 127 -1.20 -13.27 3.78
CA TYR A 127 -1.41 -14.06 4.99
C TYR A 127 -2.25 -13.35 6.08
N LYS A 128 -2.54 -12.05 5.94
CA LYS A 128 -3.39 -11.30 6.86
C LYS A 128 -4.88 -11.50 6.50
N TYR A 129 -5.55 -10.49 6.00
CA TYR A 129 -7.00 -10.53 5.74
C TYR A 129 -7.40 -11.40 4.54
N MET A 130 -6.45 -11.76 3.67
CA MET A 130 -6.72 -12.74 2.61
C MET A 130 -6.55 -14.19 3.06
N ASN A 131 -6.21 -14.45 4.32
CA ASN A 131 -6.23 -15.76 4.96
C ASN A 131 -5.45 -16.89 4.24
N SER A 132 -4.38 -16.53 3.52
CA SER A 132 -3.61 -17.51 2.73
C SER A 132 -2.58 -18.30 3.55
N GLY A 133 -2.55 -18.10 4.86
CA GLY A 133 -1.67 -18.81 5.79
C GLY A 133 -0.24 -18.23 5.86
N PRO A 134 0.50 -18.57 6.92
CA PRO A 134 1.86 -18.09 7.16
C PRO A 134 2.80 -18.56 6.05
N GLY A 135 3.76 -17.70 5.68
CA GLY A 135 4.71 -18.00 4.61
C GLY A 135 4.15 -17.92 3.18
N SER A 136 2.93 -17.41 3.03
CA SER A 136 2.31 -17.22 1.72
C SER A 136 2.95 -16.06 0.95
N LEU A 137 2.59 -15.97 -0.35
CA LEU A 137 3.14 -14.96 -1.26
C LEU A 137 2.55 -13.56 -0.98
N GLY A 138 3.21 -12.54 -1.53
CA GLY A 138 2.67 -11.20 -1.66
C GLY A 138 1.96 -10.98 -3.00
N GLY A 139 1.28 -9.85 -3.10
CA GLY A 139 0.72 -9.34 -4.35
C GLY A 139 1.23 -7.93 -4.62
N ILE A 140 1.19 -7.54 -5.88
CA ILE A 140 1.49 -6.18 -6.32
C ILE A 140 0.43 -5.68 -7.29
N PHE A 141 0.25 -4.37 -7.30
CA PHE A 141 -0.46 -3.64 -8.32
C PHE A 141 0.51 -2.65 -8.98
N VAL A 142 0.46 -2.55 -10.29
CA VAL A 142 1.13 -1.50 -11.05
C VAL A 142 0.09 -0.92 -11.99
N HIS A 143 -0.12 0.39 -11.94
CA HIS A 143 -1.15 1.06 -12.74
C HIS A 143 -0.91 0.85 -14.22
N GLU A 144 -1.96 0.63 -15.00
CA GLU A 144 -1.90 0.32 -16.44
C GLU A 144 -1.18 1.39 -17.26
N ARG A 145 -1.14 2.66 -16.79
CA ARG A 145 -0.37 3.74 -17.44
C ARG A 145 1.11 3.39 -17.62
N TYR A 146 1.61 2.43 -16.84
CA TYR A 146 2.99 1.95 -16.88
C TYR A 146 3.15 0.59 -17.59
N ALA A 147 2.06 0.00 -18.08
CA ALA A 147 2.07 -1.36 -18.61
C ALA A 147 3.12 -1.57 -19.70
N ASN A 148 3.26 -0.59 -20.60
CA ASN A 148 4.17 -0.65 -21.75
C ASN A 148 5.40 0.27 -21.61
N ASP A 149 5.62 0.86 -20.44
CA ASP A 149 6.75 1.77 -20.22
C ASP A 149 8.05 0.96 -19.99
N GLN A 150 8.83 0.81 -21.04
CA GLN A 150 10.14 0.13 -21.02
C GLN A 150 11.24 1.01 -20.38
N THR A 151 11.00 2.30 -20.14
CA THR A 151 11.99 3.21 -19.54
C THR A 151 12.06 3.08 -18.03
N LEU A 152 11.05 2.48 -17.40
CA LEU A 152 11.04 2.25 -15.97
C LEU A 152 12.15 1.27 -15.58
N LYS A 153 13.07 1.76 -14.75
CA LYS A 153 14.13 0.94 -14.18
C LYS A 153 13.54 -0.10 -13.24
N ARG A 154 13.83 -1.36 -13.49
CA ARG A 154 13.38 -2.50 -12.67
C ARG A 154 14.42 -3.61 -12.65
N PHE A 155 14.45 -4.37 -11.59
CA PHE A 155 15.09 -5.66 -11.62
C PHE A 155 14.23 -6.63 -12.42
N ALA A 156 14.85 -7.37 -13.34
CA ALA A 156 14.17 -8.37 -14.14
C ALA A 156 14.81 -9.75 -13.90
N GLY A 157 14.01 -10.76 -14.09
CA GLY A 157 14.44 -12.15 -14.03
C GLY A 157 13.75 -12.97 -15.11
N TRP A 158 13.94 -14.28 -15.11
CA TRP A 158 13.40 -15.13 -16.15
C TRP A 158 11.89 -15.02 -16.29
N TRP A 159 11.17 -14.81 -15.18
CA TRP A 159 9.70 -14.71 -15.23
C TRP A 159 9.20 -13.36 -15.74
N SER A 160 10.05 -12.34 -15.75
CA SER A 160 9.75 -11.05 -16.38
C SER A 160 9.72 -11.12 -17.91
N GLN A 161 10.40 -12.11 -18.52
CA GLN A 161 10.46 -12.31 -19.96
C GLN A 161 9.07 -12.59 -20.54
N ASN A 162 8.80 -12.11 -21.73
CA ASN A 162 7.56 -12.33 -22.48
C ASN A 162 7.19 -13.82 -22.50
N LYS A 163 5.96 -14.13 -22.11
CA LYS A 163 5.45 -15.50 -21.98
C LYS A 163 5.54 -16.30 -23.27
N ALA A 164 5.29 -15.64 -24.41
CA ALA A 164 5.30 -16.31 -25.73
C ALA A 164 6.70 -16.76 -26.15
N THR A 165 7.75 -16.09 -25.68
CA THR A 165 9.13 -16.31 -26.11
C THR A 165 10.08 -16.74 -24.98
N ARG A 166 9.57 -16.87 -23.77
CA ARG A 166 10.38 -17.21 -22.58
C ARG A 166 11.23 -18.46 -22.77
N PHE A 167 10.63 -19.51 -23.31
CA PHE A 167 11.30 -20.80 -23.51
C PHE A 167 12.13 -20.90 -24.79
N ASP A 168 12.13 -19.85 -25.63
CA ASP A 168 13.03 -19.76 -26.78
C ASP A 168 14.46 -19.36 -26.39
N MET A 169 14.66 -19.05 -25.10
CA MET A 169 15.95 -18.60 -24.54
C MET A 169 16.57 -17.43 -25.29
N ARG A 170 15.72 -16.51 -25.75
CA ARG A 170 16.14 -15.38 -26.59
C ARG A 170 16.87 -14.29 -25.81
N GLN A 171 17.69 -13.56 -26.52
CA GLN A 171 18.32 -12.32 -26.13
C GLN A 171 18.02 -11.26 -27.20
N PRO A 172 17.72 -10.02 -26.87
CA PRO A 172 17.67 -9.39 -25.54
C PRO A 172 16.40 -9.67 -24.74
N LEU A 173 16.35 -9.16 -23.50
CA LEU A 173 15.17 -9.19 -22.63
C LEU A 173 14.00 -8.44 -23.30
N ASP A 174 12.85 -9.13 -23.39
CA ASP A 174 11.56 -8.59 -23.82
C ASP A 174 10.59 -8.70 -22.63
N ILE A 175 10.36 -7.57 -21.93
CA ILE A 175 9.61 -7.56 -20.65
C ILE A 175 8.12 -7.72 -20.92
N THR A 176 7.48 -8.65 -20.22
CA THR A 176 6.02 -8.80 -20.18
C THR A 176 5.36 -7.48 -19.75
N PRO A 177 4.38 -6.95 -20.48
CA PRO A 177 3.65 -5.75 -20.10
C PRO A 177 2.93 -5.88 -18.74
N GLY A 178 2.75 -4.75 -18.07
CA GLY A 178 1.99 -4.66 -16.81
C GLY A 178 2.76 -5.18 -15.59
N ALA A 179 2.00 -5.51 -14.54
CA ALA A 179 2.55 -5.94 -13.26
C ALA A 179 3.35 -7.25 -13.36
N GLU A 180 3.00 -8.12 -14.30
CA GLU A 180 3.71 -9.39 -14.52
C GLU A 180 5.19 -9.21 -14.87
N GLY A 181 5.54 -8.12 -15.56
CA GLY A 181 6.93 -7.78 -15.89
C GLY A 181 7.80 -7.45 -14.68
N TRP A 182 7.22 -7.36 -13.49
CA TRP A 182 7.94 -7.15 -12.23
C TRP A 182 8.20 -8.45 -11.47
N GLN A 183 7.68 -9.57 -11.94
CA GLN A 183 7.93 -10.88 -11.35
C GLN A 183 9.31 -11.41 -11.78
N LEU A 184 10.19 -11.70 -10.82
CA LEU A 184 11.57 -12.10 -11.08
C LEU A 184 11.71 -13.58 -11.41
N SER A 185 10.98 -14.44 -10.70
CA SER A 185 11.15 -15.90 -10.75
C SER A 185 9.82 -16.63 -10.73
N ASN A 186 9.90 -17.96 -10.79
CA ASN A 186 8.74 -18.83 -10.75
C ASN A 186 7.86 -18.56 -9.52
N PRO A 187 6.53 -18.61 -9.66
CA PRO A 187 5.64 -18.48 -8.51
C PRO A 187 5.78 -19.69 -7.57
N PRO A 188 5.60 -19.49 -6.25
CA PRO A 188 5.63 -20.58 -5.28
C PRO A 188 4.30 -21.37 -5.33
N ILE A 189 4.22 -22.39 -6.15
CA ILE A 189 2.99 -23.12 -6.52
C ILE A 189 2.21 -23.64 -5.30
N LEU A 190 2.90 -24.21 -4.30
CA LEU A 190 2.24 -24.73 -3.11
C LEU A 190 1.59 -23.60 -2.27
N SER A 191 2.28 -22.47 -2.12
CA SER A 191 1.70 -21.30 -1.42
C SER A 191 0.54 -20.67 -2.21
N MET A 192 0.57 -20.78 -3.55
CA MET A 192 -0.53 -20.32 -4.40
C MET A 192 -1.82 -21.14 -4.23
N ALA A 193 -1.73 -22.41 -3.84
CA ALA A 193 -2.90 -23.23 -3.61
C ALA A 193 -3.76 -22.68 -2.45
N ALA A 194 -3.12 -22.20 -1.38
CA ALA A 194 -3.81 -21.61 -0.24
C ALA A 194 -4.51 -20.28 -0.60
N ILE A 195 -3.81 -19.38 -1.33
CA ILE A 195 -4.42 -18.11 -1.77
C ILE A 195 -5.57 -18.36 -2.77
N LYS A 196 -5.44 -19.36 -3.65
CA LYS A 196 -6.51 -19.73 -4.59
C LYS A 196 -7.78 -20.09 -3.84
N ALA A 197 -7.70 -20.97 -2.83
CA ALA A 197 -8.86 -21.37 -2.03
C ALA A 197 -9.50 -20.17 -1.32
N SER A 198 -8.70 -19.26 -0.78
CA SER A 198 -9.20 -18.04 -0.18
C SER A 198 -9.90 -17.13 -1.21
N LEU A 199 -9.28 -16.90 -2.37
CA LEU A 199 -9.87 -16.09 -3.43
C LEU A 199 -11.20 -16.64 -3.96
N GLU A 200 -11.38 -17.96 -3.98
CA GLU A 200 -12.66 -18.59 -4.35
C GLU A 200 -13.76 -18.17 -3.37
N LEU A 201 -13.49 -18.14 -2.06
CA LEU A 201 -14.45 -17.65 -1.06
C LEU A 201 -14.74 -16.15 -1.21
N PHE A 202 -13.71 -15.33 -1.45
CA PHE A 202 -13.90 -13.89 -1.71
C PHE A 202 -14.74 -13.65 -2.96
N ASN A 203 -14.53 -14.42 -4.03
CA ASN A 203 -15.31 -14.33 -5.27
C ASN A 203 -16.77 -14.77 -5.09
N GLU A 204 -17.01 -15.81 -4.28
CA GLU A 204 -18.36 -16.29 -3.99
C GLU A 204 -19.18 -15.26 -3.20
N VAL A 205 -18.58 -14.67 -2.16
CA VAL A 205 -19.28 -13.76 -1.23
C VAL A 205 -19.28 -12.33 -1.72
N GLY A 206 -18.17 -11.86 -2.30
CA GLY A 206 -17.92 -10.50 -2.73
C GLY A 206 -17.56 -9.55 -1.58
N MET A 207 -16.67 -8.59 -1.86
CA MET A 207 -16.15 -7.63 -0.88
C MET A 207 -17.24 -6.77 -0.23
N ASN A 208 -18.28 -6.38 -0.96
CA ASN A 208 -19.38 -5.57 -0.42
C ASN A 208 -20.10 -6.26 0.75
N ALA A 209 -20.35 -7.56 0.64
CA ALA A 209 -21.00 -8.33 1.71
C ALA A 209 -20.05 -8.49 2.92
N LEU A 210 -18.76 -8.72 2.67
CA LEU A 210 -17.74 -8.83 3.72
C LEU A 210 -17.58 -7.51 4.48
N ILE A 211 -17.51 -6.37 3.77
CA ILE A 211 -17.44 -5.04 4.38
C ILE A 211 -18.69 -4.74 5.20
N LYS A 212 -19.89 -5.07 4.69
CA LYS A 212 -21.14 -4.90 5.45
C LYS A 212 -21.12 -5.70 6.76
N LYS A 213 -20.68 -6.95 6.72
CA LYS A 213 -20.53 -7.79 7.92
C LYS A 213 -19.49 -7.20 8.87
N SER A 214 -18.34 -6.78 8.37
CA SER A 214 -17.26 -6.14 9.15
C SER A 214 -17.79 -4.92 9.91
N ARG A 215 -18.51 -4.02 9.24
CA ARG A 215 -19.10 -2.83 9.86
C ARG A 215 -20.10 -3.16 10.97
N LEU A 216 -20.92 -4.18 10.80
CA LEU A 216 -21.85 -4.63 11.85
C LEU A 216 -21.09 -5.17 13.07
N LEU A 217 -20.06 -5.99 12.85
CA LEU A 217 -19.29 -6.60 13.94
C LEU A 217 -18.45 -5.54 14.67
N THR A 218 -17.78 -4.64 13.98
CA THR A 218 -16.99 -3.58 14.62
C THR A 218 -17.88 -2.54 15.30
N GLY A 219 -19.02 -2.20 14.72
CA GLY A 219 -20.01 -1.33 15.38
C GLY A 219 -20.56 -1.94 16.67
N TYR A 220 -20.82 -3.26 16.67
CA TYR A 220 -21.25 -3.97 17.87
C TYR A 220 -20.13 -4.04 18.93
N LEU A 221 -18.89 -4.30 18.53
CA LEU A 221 -17.75 -4.27 19.44
C LEU A 221 -17.55 -2.87 20.04
N GLU A 222 -17.62 -1.82 19.22
CA GLU A 222 -17.53 -0.43 19.66
C GLU A 222 -18.63 -0.14 20.72
N TYR A 223 -19.87 -0.52 20.43
CA TYR A 223 -20.97 -0.38 21.38
C TYR A 223 -20.65 -1.07 22.72
N LEU A 224 -20.19 -2.31 22.70
CA LEU A 224 -19.85 -3.05 23.94
C LEU A 224 -18.72 -2.39 24.73
N ILE A 225 -17.68 -1.89 24.04
CA ILE A 225 -16.56 -1.17 24.70
C ILE A 225 -17.07 0.09 25.39
N LEU A 226 -17.94 0.84 24.73
CA LEU A 226 -18.52 2.08 25.29
C LEU A 226 -19.44 1.79 26.50
N GLU A 227 -20.24 0.72 26.45
CA GLU A 227 -21.09 0.28 27.56
C GLU A 227 -20.29 -0.10 28.83
N LEU A 228 -19.02 -0.55 28.67
CA LEU A 228 -18.15 -0.81 29.82
C LEU A 228 -17.90 0.44 30.66
N ASN A 229 -18.08 1.65 30.12
CA ASN A 229 -17.84 2.94 30.75
C ASN A 229 -16.52 2.98 31.56
N ASN A 230 -15.49 2.36 31.06
CA ASN A 230 -14.19 2.25 31.71
C ASN A 230 -13.25 3.37 31.24
N LYS A 231 -12.92 4.30 32.12
CA LYS A 231 -12.06 5.46 31.80
C LYS A 231 -10.62 5.10 31.42
N ASN A 232 -10.20 3.85 31.67
CA ASN A 232 -8.86 3.37 31.33
C ASN A 232 -8.81 2.76 29.93
N ILE A 233 -9.94 2.72 29.20
CA ILE A 233 -10.02 2.19 27.83
C ILE A 233 -10.41 3.35 26.91
N SER A 234 -9.63 3.52 25.85
CA SER A 234 -9.92 4.48 24.79
C SER A 234 -9.83 3.80 23.42
N ILE A 235 -10.71 4.18 22.51
CA ILE A 235 -10.69 3.73 21.12
C ILE A 235 -9.91 4.78 20.32
N ILE A 236 -8.81 4.37 19.71
CA ILE A 236 -7.96 5.23 18.86
C ILE A 236 -8.32 5.14 17.38
N THR A 237 -9.13 4.15 17.00
CA THR A 237 -9.62 3.95 15.62
C THR A 237 -10.68 5.01 15.30
N PRO A 238 -10.76 5.48 14.02
CA PRO A 238 -11.81 6.41 13.61
C PRO A 238 -13.21 5.90 13.96
N ARG A 239 -14.04 6.77 14.49
CA ARG A 239 -15.44 6.46 14.82
C ARG A 239 -16.32 6.28 13.57
N ASP A 240 -15.99 7.00 12.51
CA ASP A 240 -16.66 6.85 11.22
C ASP A 240 -16.30 5.51 10.59
N PRO A 241 -17.27 4.59 10.37
CA PRO A 241 -17.01 3.29 9.76
C PRO A 241 -16.52 3.38 8.29
N GLU A 242 -16.69 4.53 7.62
CA GLU A 242 -16.13 4.75 6.30
C GLU A 242 -14.62 5.06 6.32
N GLN A 243 -14.10 5.47 7.47
CA GLN A 243 -12.70 5.83 7.67
C GLN A 243 -11.90 4.74 8.38
N ARG A 244 -12.42 3.52 8.47
CA ARG A 244 -11.73 2.40 9.11
C ARG A 244 -11.97 1.07 8.40
N GLY A 245 -11.08 0.12 8.64
CA GLY A 245 -11.26 -1.28 8.28
C GLY A 245 -12.00 -2.08 9.37
N CYS A 246 -11.65 -3.37 9.51
CA CYS A 246 -12.31 -4.31 10.42
C CYS A 246 -11.67 -4.36 11.83
N GLN A 247 -10.83 -3.41 12.21
CA GLN A 247 -10.23 -3.35 13.54
C GLN A 247 -10.76 -2.15 14.35
N LEU A 248 -10.68 -2.29 15.68
CA LEU A 248 -10.85 -1.22 16.65
C LEU A 248 -9.65 -1.20 17.57
#